data_7abdd7a932065d7c3e9ea4e0a60db92b
#
_entry.id   7abdd7a932065d7c3e9ea4e0a60db92b
#
_cell.length_a   1.000
_cell.length_b   1.000
_cell.length_c   1.000
_cell.angle_alpha   90.00
_cell.angle_beta   90.00
_cell.angle_gamma   90.00
#
_symmetry.space_group_name_H-M   'P 1'
#
loop_
_entity.id
_entity.type
_entity.pdbx_description
1 polymer ?
#
loop_
_entity_poly.entity_id
_entity_poly.type
_entity_poly.pdbx_seq_one_letter_code
_entity_poly.pdbx_strand_id
1 'polypeptide(L)'
;MSRFEDIFNGLKRAHGCTYINDTPKNGEKLKGKSFIKREPVTSQLYENHLNGIEATLGIIPITDDNTCIWGCIDIDSYDGFDHQKLLAKINLLKLPLVVCRSKSGGAHIFLFSKIFIQAKLMRDKLIEIRAILGFGNDEIFPKQIELKSEEDTGNFLNLPYFQGNKTTRY
;
A
#
# COMPACT_ATOMS: atom_id res chain seq x y z
N MET A 1 20.84 -2.10 -0.24
CA MET A 1 19.37 -1.91 -0.19
C MET A 1 18.76 -2.41 -1.49
N SER A 2 17.65 -3.13 -1.41
CA SER A 2 16.95 -3.54 -2.62
C SER A 2 16.15 -2.34 -3.16
N ARG A 3 16.01 -2.23 -4.49
CA ARG A 3 15.16 -1.18 -5.11
C ARG A 3 13.73 -1.18 -4.56
N PHE A 4 13.23 -2.33 -4.13
CA PHE A 4 11.90 -2.48 -3.53
C PHE A 4 11.79 -1.78 -2.17
N GLU A 5 12.81 -1.89 -1.32
CA GLU A 5 12.90 -1.17 -0.04
C GLU A 5 12.96 0.35 -0.26
N ASP A 6 13.70 0.82 -1.27
CA ASP A 6 13.85 2.25 -1.54
C ASP A 6 12.51 2.89 -1.96
N ILE A 7 11.74 2.24 -2.83
CA ILE A 7 10.47 2.78 -3.33
C ILE A 7 9.32 2.68 -2.31
N PHE A 8 9.36 1.70 -1.41
CA PHE A 8 8.36 1.52 -0.34
C PHE A 8 8.89 1.96 1.03
N ASN A 9 9.70 2.99 1.05
CA ASN A 9 10.18 3.59 2.28
C ASN A 9 9.07 4.35 3.02
N GLY A 10 9.12 4.37 4.36
CA GLY A 10 8.13 5.02 5.22
C GLY A 10 8.61 5.14 6.66
N LEU A 11 7.69 5.07 7.63
CA LEU A 11 8.02 5.10 9.05
C LEU A 11 9.01 3.99 9.41
N LYS A 12 10.12 4.36 10.07
CA LYS A 12 11.22 3.42 10.36
C LYS A 12 11.05 2.65 11.67
N ARG A 13 10.32 3.20 12.64
CA ARG A 13 10.20 2.65 14.01
C ARG A 13 9.01 1.70 14.20
N ALA A 14 8.18 1.51 13.17
CA ALA A 14 7.03 0.61 13.23
C ALA A 14 6.64 0.11 11.85
N HIS A 15 6.03 -1.07 11.80
CA HIS A 15 5.55 -1.69 10.57
C HIS A 15 4.28 -2.51 10.81
N GLY A 16 3.54 -2.77 9.74
CA GLY A 16 2.39 -3.66 9.76
C GLY A 16 2.78 -5.11 9.51
N CYS A 17 2.08 -6.01 10.18
CA CYS A 17 2.14 -7.45 9.92
C CYS A 17 0.75 -7.97 9.62
N THR A 18 0.61 -8.78 8.56
CA THR A 18 -0.66 -9.44 8.25
C THR A 18 -0.41 -10.94 8.01
N TYR A 19 -0.98 -11.77 8.88
CA TYR A 19 -1.06 -13.22 8.71
C TYR A 19 -2.35 -13.56 7.98
N ILE A 20 -2.27 -14.36 6.92
CA ILE A 20 -3.43 -14.83 6.17
C ILE A 20 -3.67 -16.26 6.60
N ASN A 21 -4.83 -16.53 7.18
CA ASN A 21 -5.15 -17.82 7.79
C ASN A 21 -6.04 -18.71 6.90
N ASP A 22 -6.56 -18.18 5.78
CA ASP A 22 -7.56 -18.88 4.95
C ASP A 22 -7.21 -18.90 3.46
N THR A 23 -7.62 -19.98 2.79
CA THR A 23 -7.75 -20.01 1.33
C THR A 23 -8.94 -19.13 0.90
N PRO A 24 -8.78 -18.29 -0.13
CA PRO A 24 -9.86 -17.43 -0.59
C PRO A 24 -11.02 -18.28 -1.10
N LYS A 25 -12.23 -18.04 -0.56
CA LYS A 25 -13.46 -18.45 -1.20
C LYS A 25 -13.87 -17.36 -2.20
N ASN A 26 -14.39 -17.77 -3.36
CA ASN A 26 -14.81 -16.83 -4.40
C ASN A 26 -15.77 -15.76 -3.85
N GLY A 27 -15.42 -14.47 -4.04
CA GLY A 27 -16.25 -13.33 -3.66
C GLY A 27 -16.17 -12.90 -2.19
N GLU A 28 -15.33 -13.52 -1.36
CA GLU A 28 -15.17 -13.15 0.05
C GLU A 28 -13.82 -12.48 0.34
N LYS A 29 -13.82 -11.53 1.27
CA LYS A 29 -12.60 -10.92 1.80
C LYS A 29 -11.73 -11.98 2.48
N LEU A 30 -10.48 -12.08 2.07
CA LEU A 30 -9.49 -12.93 2.76
C LEU A 30 -9.37 -12.49 4.23
N LYS A 31 -9.76 -13.38 5.13
CA LYS A 31 -9.62 -13.16 6.57
C LYS A 31 -8.14 -13.30 6.96
N GLY A 32 -7.66 -12.34 7.72
CA GLY A 32 -6.30 -12.33 8.24
C GLY A 32 -6.23 -11.51 9.52
N LYS A 33 -5.23 -11.79 10.35
CA LYS A 33 -4.93 -11.01 11.54
C LYS A 33 -3.89 -9.95 11.17
N SER A 34 -4.29 -8.67 11.26
CA SER A 34 -3.43 -7.52 10.97
C SER A 34 -3.17 -6.73 12.24
N PHE A 35 -1.93 -6.32 12.47
CA PHE A 35 -1.53 -5.48 13.61
C PHE A 35 -0.26 -4.71 13.31
N ILE A 36 0.00 -3.67 14.10
CA ILE A 36 1.24 -2.88 14.03
C ILE A 36 2.23 -3.43 15.06
N LYS A 37 3.46 -3.70 14.60
CA LYS A 37 4.62 -3.93 15.46
C LYS A 37 5.40 -2.63 15.60
N ARG A 38 5.70 -2.25 16.86
CA ARG A 38 6.56 -1.11 17.20
C ARG A 38 8.01 -1.54 17.26
N GLU A 39 8.50 -2.02 16.14
CA GLU A 39 9.85 -2.53 15.92
C GLU A 39 10.42 -1.91 14.64
N PRO A 40 11.73 -1.69 14.57
CA PRO A 40 12.37 -1.10 13.40
C PRO A 40 12.09 -1.87 12.12
N VAL A 41 11.86 -1.12 11.03
CA VAL A 41 11.79 -1.69 9.67
C VAL A 41 13.21 -2.03 9.21
N THR A 42 13.46 -3.28 8.88
CA THR A 42 14.76 -3.79 8.43
C THR A 42 14.70 -4.33 7.01
N SER A 43 15.84 -4.37 6.31
CA SER A 43 15.95 -4.98 4.97
C SER A 43 15.52 -6.46 4.99
N GLN A 44 15.76 -7.17 6.10
CA GLN A 44 15.35 -8.57 6.26
C GLN A 44 13.82 -8.74 6.20
N LEU A 45 13.04 -7.78 6.70
CA LEU A 45 11.57 -7.82 6.60
C LEU A 45 11.10 -7.75 5.14
N TYR A 46 11.74 -6.91 4.31
CA TYR A 46 11.45 -6.85 2.88
C TYR A 46 11.83 -8.15 2.16
N GLU A 47 12.98 -8.73 2.48
CA GLU A 47 13.42 -10.02 1.93
C GLU A 47 12.46 -11.14 2.33
N ASN A 48 12.08 -11.23 3.61
CA ASN A 48 11.11 -12.20 4.10
C ASN A 48 9.76 -12.06 3.37
N HIS A 49 9.29 -10.84 3.18
CA HIS A 49 8.05 -10.56 2.45
C HIS A 49 8.12 -11.09 1.00
N LEU A 50 9.20 -10.77 0.27
CA LEU A 50 9.38 -11.21 -1.11
C LEU A 50 9.58 -12.72 -1.23
N ASN A 51 10.11 -13.37 -0.20
CA ASN A 51 10.29 -14.82 -0.14
C ASN A 51 9.06 -15.56 0.42
N GLY A 52 8.04 -14.84 0.89
CA GLY A 52 6.83 -15.42 1.50
C GLY A 52 7.08 -16.06 2.85
N ILE A 53 8.06 -15.55 3.57
CA ILE A 53 8.42 -16.01 4.92
C ILE A 53 7.61 -15.21 5.93
N GLU A 54 6.97 -15.89 6.88
CA GLU A 54 6.16 -15.29 7.95
C GLU A 54 4.96 -14.49 7.45
N ALA A 55 4.81 -13.26 7.97
CA ALA A 55 3.69 -12.36 7.68
C ALA A 55 3.92 -11.52 6.43
N THR A 56 2.84 -11.07 5.80
CA THR A 56 2.93 -9.98 4.81
C THR A 56 3.42 -8.71 5.52
N LEU A 57 4.46 -8.07 4.98
CA LEU A 57 4.94 -6.77 5.45
C LEU A 57 3.97 -5.66 5.04
N GLY A 58 3.60 -4.82 5.98
CA GLY A 58 2.91 -3.57 5.75
C GLY A 58 3.82 -2.40 6.07
N ILE A 59 3.85 -1.38 5.22
CA ILE A 59 4.61 -0.15 5.48
C ILE A 59 3.65 1.00 5.74
N ILE A 60 4.00 1.83 6.72
CA ILE A 60 3.32 3.07 7.06
C ILE A 60 3.94 4.16 6.19
N PRO A 61 3.21 4.76 5.24
CA PRO A 61 3.82 5.68 4.28
C PRO A 61 4.35 6.97 4.89
N ILE A 62 3.67 7.50 5.92
CA ILE A 62 4.06 8.75 6.58
C ILE A 62 5.27 8.51 7.50
N THR A 63 6.27 9.38 7.43
CA THR A 63 7.46 9.38 8.29
C THR A 63 7.28 10.26 9.53
N ASP A 64 8.23 10.21 10.47
CA ASP A 64 8.23 11.08 11.66
C ASP A 64 8.29 12.59 11.31
N ASP A 65 8.80 12.93 10.12
CA ASP A 65 8.81 14.32 9.60
C ASP A 65 7.51 14.71 8.88
N ASN A 66 6.46 13.90 8.99
CA ASN A 66 5.19 14.09 8.29
C ASN A 66 5.32 14.15 6.76
N THR A 67 6.31 13.44 6.23
CA THR A 67 6.57 13.32 4.80
C THR A 67 6.31 11.89 4.31
N CYS A 68 6.21 11.71 2.99
CA CYS A 68 6.16 10.40 2.36
C CYS A 68 6.76 10.45 0.96
N ILE A 69 7.21 9.29 0.46
CA ILE A 69 7.75 9.14 -0.91
C ILE A 69 6.76 8.43 -1.82
N TRP A 70 5.73 7.84 -1.26
CA TRP A 70 4.64 7.19 -1.98
C TRP A 70 3.32 7.33 -1.24
N GLY A 71 2.23 7.15 -1.99
CA GLY A 71 0.90 7.01 -1.43
C GLY A 71 0.09 6.04 -2.29
N CYS A 72 -1.11 5.69 -1.83
CA CYS A 72 -1.94 4.69 -2.47
C CYS A 72 -3.42 5.00 -2.33
N ILE A 73 -4.19 4.72 -3.39
CA ILE A 73 -5.64 4.54 -3.31
C ILE A 73 -5.89 3.05 -3.19
N ASP A 74 -6.53 2.62 -2.10
CA ASP A 74 -6.83 1.21 -1.81
C ASP A 74 -8.28 0.91 -2.19
N ILE A 75 -8.46 0.18 -3.28
CA ILE A 75 -9.78 -0.19 -3.81
C ILE A 75 -10.16 -1.57 -3.28
N ASP A 76 -11.08 -1.57 -2.36
CA ASP A 76 -11.67 -2.76 -1.76
C ASP A 76 -12.88 -3.24 -2.61
N SER A 77 -12.61 -3.85 -3.76
CA SER A 77 -13.62 -4.53 -4.57
C SER A 77 -13.32 -6.02 -4.62
N TYR A 78 -14.29 -6.85 -4.25
CA TYR A 78 -14.08 -8.29 -4.10
C TYR A 78 -14.71 -9.10 -5.23
N ASP A 79 -15.58 -8.48 -6.02
CA ASP A 79 -16.35 -9.16 -7.07
C ASP A 79 -16.00 -8.58 -8.44
N GLY A 80 -15.15 -9.31 -9.17
CA GLY A 80 -14.90 -9.05 -10.59
C GLY A 80 -14.27 -7.69 -10.93
N PHE A 81 -13.35 -7.16 -10.11
CA PHE A 81 -12.70 -5.88 -10.41
C PHE A 81 -11.91 -5.93 -11.72
N ASP A 82 -12.25 -5.04 -12.65
CA ASP A 82 -11.63 -4.96 -13.97
C ASP A 82 -10.36 -4.10 -13.96
N HIS A 83 -9.23 -4.74 -13.67
CA HIS A 83 -7.91 -4.11 -13.67
C HIS A 83 -7.51 -3.56 -15.04
N GLN A 84 -7.92 -4.23 -16.16
CA GLN A 84 -7.57 -3.79 -17.49
C GLN A 84 -8.30 -2.49 -17.86
N LYS A 85 -9.57 -2.37 -17.50
CA LYS A 85 -10.34 -1.13 -17.68
C LYS A 85 -9.73 0.01 -16.88
N LEU A 86 -9.29 -0.25 -15.65
CA LEU A 86 -8.59 0.74 -14.83
C LEU A 86 -7.27 1.19 -15.50
N LEU A 87 -6.43 0.25 -15.94
CA LEU A 87 -5.18 0.54 -16.63
C LEU A 87 -5.38 1.32 -17.91
N ALA A 88 -6.39 0.95 -18.72
CA ALA A 88 -6.74 1.70 -19.94
C ALA A 88 -7.11 3.16 -19.62
N LYS A 89 -7.89 3.40 -18.55
CA LYS A 89 -8.24 4.76 -18.11
C LYS A 89 -7.03 5.56 -17.64
N ILE A 90 -6.15 4.95 -16.81
CA ILE A 90 -4.92 5.56 -16.33
C ILE A 90 -4.02 5.96 -17.50
N ASN A 91 -3.84 5.08 -18.48
CA ASN A 91 -3.02 5.33 -19.67
C ASN A 91 -3.63 6.43 -20.57
N LEU A 92 -4.94 6.42 -20.79
CA LEU A 92 -5.64 7.46 -21.54
C LEU A 92 -5.45 8.84 -20.93
N LEU A 93 -5.48 8.92 -19.60
CA LEU A 93 -5.31 10.17 -18.82
C LEU A 93 -3.83 10.51 -18.58
N LYS A 94 -2.90 9.66 -19.02
CA LYS A 94 -1.44 9.81 -18.83
C LYS A 94 -1.05 10.04 -17.37
N LEU A 95 -1.73 9.37 -16.44
CA LEU A 95 -1.45 9.48 -15.02
C LEU A 95 -0.23 8.61 -14.66
N PRO A 96 0.74 9.13 -13.86
CA PRO A 96 1.95 8.41 -13.47
C PRO A 96 1.68 7.44 -12.31
N LEU A 97 0.80 6.48 -12.51
CA LEU A 97 0.33 5.57 -11.49
C LEU A 97 0.78 4.14 -11.77
N VAL A 98 1.02 3.39 -10.71
CA VAL A 98 1.29 1.95 -10.76
C VAL A 98 0.13 1.22 -10.10
N VAL A 99 -0.46 0.25 -10.80
CA VAL A 99 -1.56 -0.56 -10.28
C VAL A 99 -1.04 -1.93 -9.90
N CYS A 100 -1.32 -2.33 -8.65
CA CYS A 100 -1.07 -3.68 -8.18
C CYS A 100 -2.39 -4.31 -7.72
N ARG A 101 -2.55 -5.61 -7.96
CA ARG A 101 -3.67 -6.36 -7.44
C ARG A 101 -3.56 -6.51 -5.93
N SER A 102 -4.61 -6.19 -5.18
CA SER A 102 -4.65 -6.40 -3.73
C SER A 102 -4.86 -7.88 -3.37
N LYS A 103 -4.65 -8.24 -2.10
CA LYS A 103 -4.82 -9.63 -1.63
C LYS A 103 -6.23 -10.20 -1.83
N SER A 104 -7.23 -9.34 -1.86
CA SER A 104 -8.65 -9.73 -1.98
C SER A 104 -9.20 -9.56 -3.39
N GLY A 105 -8.35 -9.23 -4.38
CA GLY A 105 -8.74 -9.09 -5.78
C GLY A 105 -9.08 -7.67 -6.22
N GLY A 106 -9.16 -6.71 -5.31
CA GLY A 106 -9.23 -5.28 -5.63
C GLY A 106 -7.90 -4.71 -6.12
N ALA A 107 -7.68 -3.41 -6.01
CA ALA A 107 -6.47 -2.77 -6.52
C ALA A 107 -5.84 -1.80 -5.52
N HIS A 108 -4.52 -1.80 -5.46
CA HIS A 108 -3.70 -0.74 -4.90
C HIS A 108 -3.18 0.14 -6.05
N ILE A 109 -3.56 1.40 -6.08
CA ILE A 109 -3.12 2.37 -7.08
C ILE A 109 -2.07 3.27 -6.43
N PHE A 110 -0.80 3.03 -6.75
CA PHE A 110 0.33 3.74 -6.17
C PHE A 110 0.68 5.00 -6.97
N LEU A 111 0.97 6.08 -6.23
CA LEU A 111 1.65 7.27 -6.71
C LEU A 111 2.99 7.40 -5.99
N PHE A 112 4.07 7.50 -6.75
CA PHE A 112 5.43 7.65 -6.23
C PHE A 112 5.96 9.06 -6.48
N SER A 113 6.75 9.58 -5.54
CA SER A 113 7.54 10.78 -5.68
C SER A 113 9.03 10.44 -5.79
N LYS A 114 9.82 11.29 -6.45
CA LYS A 114 11.29 11.16 -6.51
C LYS A 114 11.97 11.56 -5.20
N ILE A 115 11.32 12.38 -4.40
CA ILE A 115 11.79 12.89 -3.11
C ILE A 115 10.69 12.77 -2.07
N PHE A 116 11.04 12.82 -0.80
CA PHE A 116 10.04 12.94 0.26
C PHE A 116 9.31 14.27 0.15
N ILE A 117 7.98 14.23 0.17
CA ILE A 117 7.09 15.39 0.13
C ILE A 117 6.16 15.35 1.35
N GLN A 118 5.56 16.48 1.71
CA GLN A 118 4.58 16.52 2.78
C GLN A 118 3.45 15.50 2.55
N ALA A 119 3.11 14.72 3.57
CA ALA A 119 2.05 13.70 3.51
C ALA A 119 0.71 14.32 3.08
N LYS A 120 0.43 15.56 3.52
CA LYS A 120 -0.74 16.33 3.09
C LYS A 120 -0.78 16.50 1.58
N LEU A 121 0.34 16.91 0.96
CA LEU A 121 0.41 17.14 -0.49
C LEU A 121 0.15 15.86 -1.29
N MET A 122 0.75 14.74 -0.86
CA MET A 122 0.51 13.42 -1.45
C MET A 122 -0.96 13.04 -1.35
N ARG A 123 -1.54 13.20 -0.17
CA ARG A 123 -2.94 12.86 0.08
C ARG A 123 -3.90 13.72 -0.75
N ASP A 124 -3.69 15.03 -0.80
CA ASP A 124 -4.52 15.96 -1.59
C ASP A 124 -4.48 15.57 -3.08
N LYS A 125 -3.29 15.23 -3.61
CA LYS A 125 -3.14 14.76 -5.00
C LYS A 125 -3.85 13.44 -5.25
N LEU A 126 -3.80 12.50 -4.32
CA LEU A 126 -4.52 11.22 -4.44
C LEU A 126 -6.04 11.39 -4.36
N ILE A 127 -6.54 12.37 -3.59
CA ILE A 127 -7.98 12.71 -3.57
C ILE A 127 -8.44 13.20 -4.95
N GLU A 128 -7.68 14.09 -5.60
CA GLU A 128 -7.96 14.55 -6.96
C GLU A 128 -7.97 13.39 -7.96
N ILE A 129 -6.92 12.56 -7.94
CA ILE A 129 -6.79 11.40 -8.82
C ILE A 129 -7.92 10.40 -8.59
N ARG A 130 -8.25 10.11 -7.36
CA ARG A 130 -9.36 9.22 -7.00
C ARG A 130 -10.68 9.70 -7.59
N ALA A 131 -10.98 11.00 -7.49
CA ALA A 131 -12.17 11.61 -8.07
C ALA A 131 -12.18 11.48 -9.60
N ILE A 132 -11.06 11.78 -10.29
CA ILE A 132 -10.91 11.63 -11.75
C ILE A 132 -11.11 10.17 -12.18
N LEU A 133 -10.62 9.22 -11.41
CA LEU A 133 -10.77 7.80 -11.70
C LEU A 133 -12.18 7.27 -11.38
N GLY A 134 -13.01 8.05 -10.65
CA GLY A 134 -14.39 7.67 -10.32
C GLY A 134 -14.52 6.79 -9.07
N PHE A 135 -13.51 6.77 -8.21
CA PHE A 135 -13.49 6.04 -6.94
C PHE A 135 -13.79 6.99 -5.78
N GLY A 136 -15.09 7.19 -5.47
CA GLY A 136 -15.52 8.26 -4.55
C GLY A 136 -15.13 8.08 -3.08
N ASN A 137 -15.20 6.84 -2.56
CA ASN A 137 -15.10 6.57 -1.11
C ASN A 137 -13.97 5.61 -0.73
N ASP A 138 -13.12 5.22 -1.68
CA ASP A 138 -12.03 4.29 -1.42
C ASP A 138 -10.96 4.91 -0.51
N GLU A 139 -10.26 4.07 0.26
CA GLU A 139 -9.29 4.54 1.22
C GLU A 139 -8.05 5.14 0.54
N ILE A 140 -7.44 6.15 1.17
CA ILE A 140 -6.19 6.77 0.72
C ILE A 140 -5.13 6.63 1.80
N PHE A 141 -3.94 6.20 1.40
CA PHE A 141 -2.74 6.18 2.23
C PHE A 141 -1.70 7.19 1.71
N PRO A 142 -1.05 7.96 2.59
CA PRO A 142 -1.21 7.96 4.05
C PRO A 142 -2.63 8.39 4.47
N LYS A 143 -3.20 7.72 5.50
CA LYS A 143 -4.49 8.15 6.08
C LYS A 143 -4.32 9.42 6.91
N GLN A 144 -3.19 9.53 7.61
CA GLN A 144 -2.79 10.69 8.39
C GLN A 144 -1.92 11.63 7.55
N ILE A 145 -2.06 12.92 7.79
CA ILE A 145 -1.19 13.97 7.24
C ILE A 145 -0.15 14.44 8.25
N GLU A 146 -0.31 14.04 9.51
CA GLU A 146 0.54 14.38 10.64
C GLU A 146 0.51 13.26 11.67
N LEU A 147 1.67 12.93 12.25
CA LEU A 147 1.81 12.12 13.45
C LEU A 147 1.89 13.06 14.65
N LYS A 148 1.01 12.88 15.62
CA LYS A 148 0.83 13.81 16.74
C LYS A 148 1.83 13.61 17.88
N SER A 149 2.43 12.43 17.96
CA SER A 149 3.42 12.07 18.98
C SER A 149 4.29 10.91 18.51
N GLU A 150 5.34 10.59 19.26
CA GLU A 150 6.19 9.41 18.98
C GLU A 150 5.44 8.08 19.16
N GLU A 151 4.37 8.05 19.92
CA GLU A 151 3.52 6.88 20.04
C GLU A 151 2.54 6.72 18.86
N ASP A 152 2.26 7.79 18.11
CA ASP A 152 1.40 7.72 16.94
C ASP A 152 2.17 7.11 15.76
N THR A 153 1.69 6.03 15.21
CA THR A 153 2.34 5.36 14.08
C THR A 153 1.62 5.59 12.75
N GLY A 154 0.39 6.05 12.78
CA GLY A 154 -0.45 6.07 11.57
C GLY A 154 -0.87 4.66 11.12
N ASN A 155 -1.40 4.57 9.90
CA ASN A 155 -1.89 3.33 9.31
C ASN A 155 -0.92 2.78 8.26
N PHE A 156 -0.76 1.46 8.23
CA PHE A 156 0.03 0.77 7.22
C PHE A 156 -0.81 0.27 6.04
N LEU A 157 -0.16 0.07 4.90
CA LEU A 157 -0.66 -0.67 3.76
C LEU A 157 0.20 -1.90 3.54
N ASN A 158 -0.42 -3.06 3.31
CA ASN A 158 0.32 -4.27 2.93
C ASN A 158 0.99 -4.08 1.57
N LEU A 159 2.27 -4.41 1.50
CA LEU A 159 3.04 -4.30 0.26
C LEU A 159 2.59 -5.34 -0.78
N PRO A 160 2.74 -5.03 -2.08
CA PRO A 160 2.55 -5.99 -3.16
C PRO A 160 3.69 -7.01 -3.20
N TYR A 161 3.60 -8.01 -4.08
CA TYR A 161 4.62 -9.03 -4.34
C TYR A 161 4.98 -9.95 -3.17
N PHE A 162 4.09 -10.13 -2.21
CA PHE A 162 4.29 -11.20 -1.20
C PHE A 162 4.47 -12.56 -1.89
N GLN A 163 5.52 -13.30 -1.54
CA GLN A 163 5.98 -14.52 -2.21
C GLN A 163 6.63 -14.31 -3.60
N GLY A 164 6.99 -13.08 -3.96
CA GLY A 164 7.71 -12.79 -5.19
C GLY A 164 7.03 -13.33 -6.45
N ASN A 165 7.72 -14.19 -7.20
CA ASN A 165 7.20 -14.75 -8.45
C ASN A 165 6.00 -15.71 -8.30
N LYS A 166 5.68 -16.12 -7.09
CA LYS A 166 4.50 -16.97 -6.80
C LYS A 166 3.29 -16.15 -6.37
N THR A 167 3.45 -14.83 -6.28
CA THR A 167 2.39 -13.95 -5.80
C THR A 167 1.22 -13.85 -6.78
N THR A 168 0.04 -13.59 -6.23
CA THR A 168 -1.13 -13.12 -7.00
C THR A 168 -1.39 -11.61 -6.78
N ARG A 169 -0.48 -10.90 -6.08
CA ARG A 169 -0.55 -9.49 -5.71
C ARG A 169 0.49 -8.68 -6.49
N TYR A 170 0.28 -8.50 -7.77
CA TYR A 170 1.22 -7.82 -8.69
C TYR A 170 0.52 -6.70 -9.46
#